data_3392bb65e006c691934c4b42c469fe39
#
_entry.id   3392bb65e006c691934c4b42c469fe39
#
_cell.length_a   1.000
_cell.length_b   1.000
_cell.length_c   1.000
_cell.angle_alpha   90.00
_cell.angle_beta   90.00
_cell.angle_gamma   90.00
#
_symmetry.space_group_name_H-M   'P 1'
#
loop_
_entity.id
_entity.type
_entity.pdbx_description
1 polymer ?
#
loop_
_entity_poly.entity_id
_entity_poly.type
_entity_poly.pdbx_seq_one_letter_code
_entity_poly.pdbx_strand_id
1 'polypeptide(L)'
;MKKIILLVTILLLCGCTKSLPKPTLSEGLRGELGIDKNINEETIDKYLGRKDSVYYDMRMLIDTANYENIGGDSYLSGFIKGFEVLPYPYLAEVKGLPEEVGTPYTGKTLFSIKDDKYVANYKESMEVLEYFFPKDKYIFLMCGGGGYAGMTKNMLVSLGWNKDKIYDIGGYWYYKGKNKVEIKNGKYNSYDFWKLNYHNIDFDNLHEV
;
A
#
# COMPACT_ATOMS: atom_id res chain seq x y z
N MET A 1 53.32 -35.61 -13.80
CA MET A 1 52.58 -34.35 -13.70
C MET A 1 51.11 -34.70 -13.58
N LYS A 2 50.53 -34.60 -12.36
CA LYS A 2 49.13 -34.92 -12.10
C LYS A 2 48.30 -33.65 -12.34
N LYS A 3 47.37 -33.68 -13.32
CA LYS A 3 46.40 -32.58 -13.56
C LYS A 3 45.29 -32.68 -12.51
N ILE A 4 45.24 -31.71 -11.63
CA ILE A 4 44.12 -31.53 -10.68
C ILE A 4 42.99 -30.81 -11.43
N ILE A 5 41.89 -31.52 -11.69
CA ILE A 5 40.67 -30.95 -12.24
C ILE A 5 39.89 -30.41 -11.06
N LEU A 6 39.85 -29.07 -10.97
CA LEU A 6 39.05 -28.37 -9.97
C LEU A 6 37.59 -28.32 -10.47
N LEU A 7 36.73 -29.17 -9.92
CA LEU A 7 35.31 -29.18 -10.18
C LEU A 7 34.64 -28.07 -9.38
N VAL A 8 34.38 -26.92 -10.04
CA VAL A 8 33.61 -25.81 -9.39
C VAL A 8 32.14 -26.17 -9.49
N THR A 9 31.59 -26.66 -8.37
CA THR A 9 30.16 -26.90 -8.22
C THR A 9 29.47 -25.54 -7.97
N ILE A 10 28.89 -24.95 -9.02
CA ILE A 10 28.02 -23.77 -8.88
C ILE A 10 26.72 -24.25 -8.24
N LEU A 11 26.60 -24.06 -6.93
CA LEU A 11 25.34 -24.18 -6.22
C LEU A 11 24.43 -23.02 -6.68
N LEU A 12 23.60 -23.30 -7.68
CA LEU A 12 22.42 -22.48 -8.00
C LEU A 12 21.48 -22.56 -6.78
N LEU A 13 21.62 -21.60 -5.87
CA LEU A 13 20.61 -21.30 -4.87
C LEU A 13 19.37 -20.74 -5.60
N CYS A 14 18.61 -21.64 -6.22
CA CYS A 14 17.23 -21.37 -6.60
C CYS A 14 16.47 -21.17 -5.29
N GLY A 15 16.45 -19.95 -4.78
CA GLY A 15 15.56 -19.59 -3.68
C GLY A 15 14.14 -19.85 -4.15
N CYS A 16 13.55 -21.00 -3.74
CA CYS A 16 12.12 -21.26 -3.90
C CYS A 16 11.35 -20.13 -3.26
N THR A 17 10.98 -19.13 -4.04
CA THR A 17 9.99 -18.16 -3.60
C THR A 17 8.68 -18.94 -3.42
N LYS A 18 8.32 -19.14 -2.17
CA LYS A 18 7.07 -19.85 -1.80
C LYS A 18 5.93 -19.15 -2.56
N SER A 19 5.15 -19.93 -3.30
CA SER A 19 3.99 -19.41 -4.03
C SER A 19 3.04 -18.71 -3.05
N LEU A 20 2.50 -17.55 -3.47
CA LEU A 20 1.52 -16.83 -2.66
C LEU A 20 0.16 -17.52 -2.76
N PRO A 21 -0.60 -17.61 -1.65
CA PRO A 21 -2.00 -17.99 -1.73
C PRO A 21 -2.75 -16.93 -2.55
N LYS A 22 -3.79 -17.33 -3.29
CA LYS A 22 -4.64 -16.34 -3.96
C LYS A 22 -5.25 -15.39 -2.95
N PRO A 23 -5.36 -14.08 -3.28
CA PRO A 23 -6.07 -13.12 -2.45
C PRO A 23 -7.52 -13.56 -2.25
N THR A 24 -7.98 -13.49 -1.02
CA THR A 24 -9.35 -13.83 -0.65
C THR A 24 -9.81 -12.97 0.50
N LEU A 25 -11.06 -12.55 0.46
CA LEU A 25 -11.66 -11.77 1.54
C LEU A 25 -11.94 -12.64 2.75
N SER A 26 -11.81 -12.08 3.94
CA SER A 26 -12.30 -12.71 5.15
C SER A 26 -13.73 -12.24 5.46
N GLU A 27 -14.49 -13.08 6.16
CA GLU A 27 -15.81 -12.71 6.68
C GLU A 27 -15.66 -11.85 7.94
N GLY A 28 -16.63 -10.96 8.20
CA GLY A 28 -16.67 -10.16 9.44
C GLY A 28 -15.58 -9.12 9.58
N LEU A 29 -15.28 -8.41 8.52
CA LEU A 29 -14.10 -7.56 8.40
C LEU A 29 -14.21 -6.20 9.04
N ARG A 30 -13.07 -5.72 9.53
CA ARG A 30 -12.82 -4.31 9.74
C ARG A 30 -12.72 -3.62 8.38
N GLY A 31 -13.52 -2.56 8.24
CA GLY A 31 -13.65 -1.84 6.98
C GLY A 31 -14.45 -2.63 5.94
N GLU A 32 -15.18 -1.91 5.14
CA GLU A 32 -16.14 -2.44 4.16
C GLU A 32 -15.46 -3.11 2.96
N LEU A 33 -14.16 -2.96 2.80
CA LEU A 33 -13.45 -3.21 1.54
C LEU A 33 -12.63 -4.50 1.53
N GLY A 34 -12.69 -5.25 2.61
CA GLY A 34 -12.25 -6.65 2.64
C GLY A 34 -10.76 -6.87 2.81
N ILE A 35 -10.35 -7.13 4.05
CA ILE A 35 -8.97 -7.56 4.38
C ILE A 35 -8.74 -8.99 3.90
N ASP A 36 -7.55 -9.28 3.39
CA ASP A 36 -7.22 -10.62 2.90
C ASP A 36 -7.19 -11.66 4.02
N LYS A 37 -7.82 -12.80 3.78
CA LYS A 37 -7.92 -13.89 4.76
C LYS A 37 -6.58 -14.55 5.07
N ASN A 38 -5.70 -14.66 4.08
CA ASN A 38 -4.47 -15.43 4.18
C ASN A 38 -3.26 -14.54 4.50
N ILE A 39 -3.21 -13.33 3.90
CA ILE A 39 -2.10 -12.40 4.08
C ILE A 39 -2.65 -11.08 4.59
N ASN A 40 -2.55 -10.89 5.90
CA ASN A 40 -3.09 -9.74 6.63
C ASN A 40 -2.11 -9.26 7.69
N GLU A 41 -2.49 -8.30 8.54
CA GLU A 41 -1.63 -7.73 9.57
C GLU A 41 -1.05 -8.75 10.57
N GLU A 42 -1.62 -9.95 10.68
CA GLU A 42 -1.09 -11.01 11.56
C GLU A 42 -0.05 -11.88 10.86
N THR A 43 -0.11 -11.99 9.53
CA THR A 43 0.68 -12.95 8.76
C THR A 43 1.73 -12.32 7.85
N ILE A 44 1.63 -11.02 7.58
CA ILE A 44 2.46 -10.28 6.59
C ILE A 44 3.96 -10.44 6.81
N ASP A 45 4.41 -10.59 8.05
CA ASP A 45 5.85 -10.78 8.37
C ASP A 45 6.50 -11.94 7.60
N LYS A 46 5.70 -12.95 7.21
CA LYS A 46 6.17 -14.13 6.46
C LYS A 46 6.38 -13.84 4.97
N TYR A 47 5.90 -12.70 4.50
CA TYR A 47 5.83 -12.35 3.07
C TYR A 47 6.59 -11.06 2.73
N LEU A 48 7.23 -10.41 3.70
CA LEU A 48 8.04 -9.21 3.49
C LEU A 48 9.32 -9.50 2.70
N GLY A 49 9.82 -8.48 2.00
CA GLY A 49 11.12 -8.50 1.31
C GLY A 49 11.16 -9.34 0.04
N ARG A 50 10.03 -9.66 -0.58
CA ARG A 50 9.96 -10.38 -1.86
C ARG A 50 10.39 -9.46 -3.01
N LYS A 51 11.21 -9.97 -3.92
CA LYS A 51 11.67 -9.22 -5.11
C LYS A 51 10.60 -9.06 -6.20
N ASP A 52 9.58 -9.93 -6.17
CA ASP A 52 8.45 -9.94 -7.10
C ASP A 52 7.24 -9.15 -6.59
N SER A 53 7.44 -8.29 -5.59
CA SER A 53 6.36 -7.60 -4.90
C SER A 53 6.70 -6.15 -4.61
N VAL A 54 5.66 -5.32 -4.48
CA VAL A 54 5.70 -3.96 -3.94
C VAL A 54 4.81 -3.87 -2.69
N TYR A 55 5.13 -2.97 -1.78
CA TYR A 55 4.49 -2.85 -0.48
C TYR A 55 4.22 -1.37 -0.19
N TYR A 56 2.94 -0.99 -0.12
CA TYR A 56 2.57 0.40 0.12
C TYR A 56 1.65 0.56 1.33
N ASP A 57 2.00 1.53 2.16
CA ASP A 57 1.13 2.10 3.18
C ASP A 57 0.40 3.29 2.57
N MET A 58 -0.92 3.18 2.48
CA MET A 58 -1.77 4.12 1.75
C MET A 58 -2.21 5.32 2.59
N ARG A 59 -1.64 5.51 3.80
CA ARG A 59 -1.95 6.64 4.67
C ARG A 59 -1.24 7.91 4.23
N MET A 60 -1.83 9.04 4.58
CA MET A 60 -1.16 10.34 4.58
C MET A 60 -0.21 10.44 5.78
N LEU A 61 0.78 11.31 5.71
CA LEU A 61 1.61 11.67 6.87
C LEU A 61 0.75 12.33 7.96
N ILE A 62 -0.11 13.25 7.55
CA ILE A 62 -1.19 13.84 8.35
C ILE A 62 -2.44 13.83 7.48
N ASP A 63 -3.50 13.21 7.97
CA ASP A 63 -4.79 13.16 7.28
C ASP A 63 -5.67 14.35 7.73
N THR A 64 -6.49 14.84 6.81
CA THR A 64 -7.53 15.83 7.12
C THR A 64 -8.70 15.19 7.86
N ALA A 65 -8.97 13.90 7.59
CA ALA A 65 -9.95 13.12 8.33
C ALA A 65 -9.43 12.76 9.73
N ASN A 66 -10.26 12.96 10.73
CA ASN A 66 -9.89 12.69 12.12
C ASN A 66 -10.22 11.25 12.53
N TYR A 67 -9.35 10.33 12.21
CA TYR A 67 -9.51 8.92 12.58
C TYR A 67 -9.39 8.64 14.09
N GLU A 68 -8.94 9.60 14.90
CA GLU A 68 -8.95 9.47 16.37
C GLU A 68 -10.38 9.27 16.88
N ASN A 69 -11.39 9.81 16.18
CA ASN A 69 -12.82 9.65 16.53
C ASN A 69 -13.31 8.19 16.42
N ILE A 70 -12.62 7.34 15.71
CA ILE A 70 -12.92 5.90 15.55
C ILE A 70 -11.82 4.99 16.10
N GLY A 71 -10.95 5.53 16.97
CA GLY A 71 -9.89 4.76 17.64
C GLY A 71 -8.62 4.53 16.80
N GLY A 72 -8.43 5.31 15.75
CA GLY A 72 -7.22 5.30 14.92
C GLY A 72 -6.33 6.53 15.14
N ASP A 73 -5.39 6.73 14.22
CA ASP A 73 -4.48 7.89 14.20
C ASP A 73 -4.73 8.72 12.94
N SER A 74 -4.79 10.05 13.08
CA SER A 74 -4.85 10.99 11.93
C SER A 74 -3.47 11.40 11.42
N TYR A 75 -2.42 10.84 11.96
CA TYR A 75 -1.03 11.01 11.53
C TYR A 75 -0.32 9.66 11.47
N LEU A 76 0.76 9.60 10.70
CA LEU A 76 1.54 8.38 10.55
C LEU A 76 2.38 8.14 11.83
N SER A 77 1.83 7.42 12.80
CA SER A 77 2.48 7.10 14.07
C SER A 77 3.56 6.02 13.95
N GLY A 78 3.56 5.30 12.86
CA GLY A 78 4.50 4.23 12.56
C GLY A 78 4.11 3.47 11.31
N PHE A 79 4.91 2.48 10.91
CA PHE A 79 4.70 1.66 9.73
C PHE A 79 5.33 0.27 9.89
N ILE A 80 5.06 -0.64 8.95
CA ILE A 80 5.74 -1.94 8.89
C ILE A 80 7.01 -1.79 8.05
N LYS A 81 8.16 -2.17 8.60
CA LYS A 81 9.45 -2.13 7.88
C LYS A 81 9.35 -2.88 6.55
N GLY A 82 9.71 -2.21 5.47
CA GLY A 82 9.60 -2.73 4.10
C GLY A 82 8.39 -2.22 3.32
N PHE A 83 7.47 -1.52 3.98
CA PHE A 83 6.45 -0.73 3.31
C PHE A 83 6.95 0.68 3.02
N GLU A 84 6.54 1.22 1.89
CA GLU A 84 6.73 2.61 1.48
C GLU A 84 5.39 3.35 1.60
N VAL A 85 5.42 4.63 1.93
CA VAL A 85 4.19 5.42 2.09
C VAL A 85 3.81 6.07 0.77
N LEU A 86 2.65 5.71 0.26
CA LEU A 86 2.04 6.28 -0.95
C LEU A 86 0.56 6.58 -0.65
N PRO A 87 0.21 7.84 -0.31
CA PRO A 87 -1.15 8.16 0.12
C PRO A 87 -2.22 7.90 -0.96
N TYR A 88 -3.24 7.10 -0.63
CA TYR A 88 -4.41 6.93 -1.49
C TYR A 88 -5.07 8.26 -1.90
N PRO A 89 -5.20 9.26 -0.98
CA PRO A 89 -5.79 10.55 -1.34
C PRO A 89 -5.07 11.30 -2.48
N TYR A 90 -3.84 10.96 -2.80
CA TYR A 90 -3.17 11.49 -4.00
C TYR A 90 -3.50 10.69 -5.26
N LEU A 91 -3.92 9.44 -5.11
CA LEU A 91 -4.26 8.58 -6.24
C LEU A 91 -5.68 8.84 -6.72
N ALA A 92 -6.65 8.92 -5.80
CA ALA A 92 -8.05 9.16 -6.19
C ALA A 92 -8.84 9.91 -5.11
N GLU A 93 -9.98 10.46 -5.52
CA GLU A 93 -10.95 11.04 -4.60
C GLU A 93 -11.32 10.08 -3.49
N VAL A 94 -11.39 10.59 -2.27
CA VAL A 94 -11.79 9.82 -1.09
C VAL A 94 -13.31 9.90 -0.95
N LYS A 95 -14.00 8.76 -1.02
CA LYS A 95 -15.43 8.64 -0.81
C LYS A 95 -15.75 7.50 0.15
N GLY A 96 -16.89 7.59 0.84
CA GLY A 96 -17.38 6.51 1.68
C GLY A 96 -16.64 6.34 3.01
N LEU A 97 -15.99 7.40 3.52
CA LEU A 97 -15.46 7.39 4.89
C LEU A 97 -16.62 7.40 5.90
N PRO A 98 -16.39 6.85 7.11
CA PRO A 98 -17.32 7.03 8.23
C PRO A 98 -17.59 8.52 8.51
N GLU A 99 -18.82 8.88 8.80
CA GLU A 99 -19.21 10.28 9.06
C GLU A 99 -18.44 10.88 10.25
N GLU A 100 -18.13 10.06 11.24
CA GLU A 100 -17.42 10.43 12.45
C GLU A 100 -16.02 10.98 12.23
N VAL A 101 -15.36 10.62 11.11
CA VAL A 101 -14.01 11.11 10.82
C VAL A 101 -14.00 12.47 10.14
N GLY A 102 -15.17 12.99 9.74
CA GLY A 102 -15.32 14.32 9.15
C GLY A 102 -14.83 14.41 7.69
N THR A 103 -14.30 15.59 7.32
CA THR A 103 -13.98 15.91 5.93
C THR A 103 -12.72 15.18 5.46
N PRO A 104 -12.79 14.39 4.35
CA PRO A 104 -11.62 13.79 3.75
C PRO A 104 -10.71 14.83 3.05
N TYR A 105 -9.56 14.37 2.59
CA TYR A 105 -8.71 15.16 1.70
C TYR A 105 -9.45 15.58 0.42
N THR A 106 -9.35 16.87 0.06
CA THR A 106 -10.02 17.48 -1.11
C THR A 106 -9.04 18.16 -2.07
N GLY A 107 -7.74 17.88 -1.94
CA GLY A 107 -6.70 18.43 -2.83
C GLY A 107 -6.62 17.73 -4.18
N LYS A 108 -5.52 17.98 -4.90
CA LYS A 108 -5.26 17.37 -6.22
C LYS A 108 -5.14 15.84 -6.12
N THR A 109 -5.72 15.11 -7.07
CA THR A 109 -5.69 13.64 -7.18
C THR A 109 -5.41 13.23 -8.62
N LEU A 110 -4.81 12.06 -8.84
CA LEU A 110 -4.61 11.52 -10.20
C LEU A 110 -5.93 11.16 -10.88
N PHE A 111 -6.93 10.70 -10.10
CA PHE A 111 -8.24 10.27 -10.61
C PHE A 111 -9.38 10.90 -9.82
N SER A 112 -10.41 11.30 -10.53
CA SER A 112 -11.73 11.62 -9.97
C SER A 112 -12.65 10.41 -10.09
N ILE A 113 -13.73 10.39 -9.28
CA ILE A 113 -14.75 9.36 -9.36
C ILE A 113 -16.03 9.98 -9.94
N LYS A 114 -16.39 9.60 -11.19
CA LYS A 114 -17.59 10.03 -11.90
C LYS A 114 -18.41 8.80 -12.26
N ASP A 115 -19.68 8.76 -11.90
CA ASP A 115 -20.59 7.63 -12.14
C ASP A 115 -19.95 6.28 -11.75
N ASP A 116 -19.37 6.22 -10.54
CA ASP A 116 -18.66 5.08 -9.97
C ASP A 116 -17.46 4.57 -10.80
N LYS A 117 -16.93 5.41 -11.70
CA LYS A 117 -15.74 5.12 -12.51
C LYS A 117 -14.60 6.05 -12.18
N TYR A 118 -13.40 5.52 -12.17
CA TYR A 118 -12.19 6.32 -12.05
C TYR A 118 -11.87 6.98 -13.39
N VAL A 119 -11.80 8.31 -13.41
CA VAL A 119 -11.51 9.12 -14.58
C VAL A 119 -10.20 9.86 -14.33
N ALA A 120 -9.24 9.74 -15.23
CA ALA A 120 -7.95 10.40 -15.12
C ALA A 120 -8.11 11.92 -15.14
N ASN A 121 -7.42 12.62 -14.23
CA ASN A 121 -7.36 14.07 -14.16
C ASN A 121 -6.18 14.64 -14.96
N TYR A 122 -5.16 13.81 -15.21
CA TYR A 122 -3.94 14.19 -15.92
C TYR A 122 -3.62 13.15 -17.01
N LYS A 123 -2.98 13.59 -18.08
CA LYS A 123 -2.55 12.72 -19.19
C LYS A 123 -1.63 11.60 -18.70
N GLU A 124 -0.81 11.88 -17.71
CA GLU A 124 0.16 10.98 -17.13
C GLU A 124 -0.41 10.10 -15.98
N SER A 125 -1.68 10.28 -15.60
CA SER A 125 -2.27 9.57 -14.44
C SER A 125 -2.04 8.06 -14.46
N MET A 126 -2.22 7.42 -15.62
CA MET A 126 -2.02 5.97 -15.77
C MET A 126 -0.54 5.59 -15.72
N GLU A 127 0.35 6.39 -16.30
CA GLU A 127 1.81 6.15 -16.27
C GLU A 127 2.33 6.21 -14.84
N VAL A 128 1.94 7.23 -14.09
CA VAL A 128 2.28 7.38 -12.66
C VAL A 128 1.77 6.20 -11.86
N LEU A 129 0.52 5.76 -12.12
CA LEU A 129 -0.06 4.63 -11.42
C LEU A 129 0.69 3.32 -11.73
N GLU A 130 1.05 3.07 -12.99
CA GLU A 130 1.81 1.88 -13.41
C GLU A 130 3.25 1.89 -12.88
N TYR A 131 3.86 3.06 -12.70
CA TYR A 131 5.17 3.21 -12.06
C TYR A 131 5.14 2.69 -10.62
N PHE A 132 4.15 3.09 -9.83
CA PHE A 132 4.03 2.63 -8.44
C PHE A 132 3.53 1.19 -8.34
N PHE A 133 2.61 0.78 -9.21
CA PHE A 133 1.98 -0.53 -9.19
C PHE A 133 2.26 -1.33 -10.48
N PRO A 134 3.49 -1.81 -10.69
CA PRO A 134 3.81 -2.60 -11.89
C PRO A 134 2.91 -3.83 -12.01
N LYS A 135 2.28 -4.04 -13.16
CA LYS A 135 1.27 -5.11 -13.39
C LYS A 135 1.83 -6.53 -13.29
N ASP A 136 3.14 -6.70 -13.43
CA ASP A 136 3.84 -7.98 -13.28
C ASP A 136 4.11 -8.35 -11.82
N LYS A 137 4.05 -7.39 -10.87
CA LYS A 137 4.31 -7.59 -9.45
C LYS A 137 3.08 -8.00 -8.65
N TYR A 138 3.32 -8.62 -7.50
CA TYR A 138 2.34 -8.69 -6.42
C TYR A 138 2.32 -7.38 -5.65
N ILE A 139 1.15 -6.94 -5.24
CA ILE A 139 0.91 -5.66 -4.60
C ILE A 139 0.34 -5.92 -3.21
N PHE A 140 1.05 -5.46 -2.19
CA PHE A 140 0.60 -5.52 -0.80
C PHE A 140 0.25 -4.12 -0.33
N LEU A 141 -0.99 -3.94 0.06
CA LEU A 141 -1.55 -2.66 0.47
C LEU A 141 -1.95 -2.70 1.93
N MET A 142 -1.59 -1.68 2.67
CA MET A 142 -2.07 -1.44 4.03
C MET A 142 -2.45 0.02 4.22
N CYS A 143 -3.16 0.31 5.30
CA CYS A 143 -3.32 1.67 5.81
C CYS A 143 -3.47 1.66 7.33
N GLY A 144 -4.24 2.52 7.94
CA GLY A 144 -4.54 2.48 9.37
C GLY A 144 -5.38 1.26 9.75
N GLY A 145 -6.59 1.18 9.21
CA GLY A 145 -7.56 0.12 9.49
C GLY A 145 -7.90 -0.82 8.32
N GLY A 146 -7.42 -0.54 7.10
CA GLY A 146 -7.72 -1.31 5.88
C GLY A 146 -8.54 -0.53 4.83
N GLY A 147 -9.16 0.59 5.17
CA GLY A 147 -10.05 1.34 4.26
C GLY A 147 -9.35 1.86 3.00
N TYR A 148 -8.32 2.69 3.14
CA TYR A 148 -7.56 3.19 1.99
C TYR A 148 -6.88 2.08 1.18
N ALA A 149 -6.43 1.01 1.83
CA ALA A 149 -5.88 -0.15 1.15
C ALA A 149 -6.92 -0.84 0.25
N GLY A 150 -8.13 -1.03 0.76
CA GLY A 150 -9.25 -1.58 0.00
C GLY A 150 -9.70 -0.67 -1.14
N MET A 151 -9.79 0.66 -0.92
CA MET A 151 -10.06 1.65 -1.97
C MET A 151 -9.02 1.56 -3.09
N THR A 152 -7.73 1.47 -2.74
CA THR A 152 -6.64 1.31 -3.71
C THR A 152 -6.80 0.02 -4.51
N LYS A 153 -7.09 -1.11 -3.83
CA LYS A 153 -7.34 -2.39 -4.50
C LYS A 153 -8.49 -2.28 -5.50
N ASN A 154 -9.62 -1.69 -5.09
CA ASN A 154 -10.78 -1.50 -5.96
C ASN A 154 -10.45 -0.62 -7.17
N MET A 155 -9.72 0.48 -6.95
CA MET A 155 -9.26 1.36 -8.02
C MET A 155 -8.41 0.59 -9.03
N LEU A 156 -7.36 -0.10 -8.56
CA LEU A 156 -6.44 -0.84 -9.42
C LEU A 156 -7.17 -1.91 -10.23
N VAL A 157 -8.07 -2.67 -9.60
CA VAL A 157 -8.86 -3.71 -10.29
C VAL A 157 -9.77 -3.10 -11.35
N SER A 158 -10.44 -1.98 -11.06
CA SER A 158 -11.31 -1.29 -12.02
C SER A 158 -10.53 -0.70 -13.21
N LEU A 159 -9.26 -0.34 -13.00
CA LEU A 159 -8.35 0.17 -14.03
C LEU A 159 -7.54 -0.95 -14.73
N GLY A 160 -7.86 -2.23 -14.48
CA GLY A 160 -7.36 -3.38 -15.24
C GLY A 160 -6.19 -4.15 -14.62
N TRP A 161 -5.87 -3.93 -13.35
CA TRP A 161 -4.92 -4.80 -12.64
C TRP A 161 -5.53 -6.15 -12.29
N ASN A 162 -4.69 -7.18 -12.25
CA ASN A 162 -5.14 -8.51 -11.86
C ASN A 162 -5.41 -8.60 -10.36
N LYS A 163 -6.69 -8.77 -9.99
CA LYS A 163 -7.13 -8.89 -8.60
C LYS A 163 -6.42 -10.02 -7.82
N ASP A 164 -5.99 -11.08 -8.54
CA ASP A 164 -5.30 -12.23 -7.94
C ASP A 164 -3.83 -11.93 -7.56
N LYS A 165 -3.38 -10.69 -7.77
CA LYS A 165 -2.05 -10.20 -7.38
C LYS A 165 -2.09 -9.07 -6.34
N ILE A 166 -3.28 -8.65 -5.85
CA ILE A 166 -3.42 -7.51 -4.96
C ILE A 166 -4.00 -7.96 -3.62
N TYR A 167 -3.25 -7.69 -2.54
CA TYR A 167 -3.61 -8.03 -1.17
C TYR A 167 -3.88 -6.76 -0.38
N ASP A 168 -5.10 -6.59 0.13
CA ASP A 168 -5.37 -5.69 1.23
C ASP A 168 -5.02 -6.43 2.52
N ILE A 169 -3.92 -6.04 3.14
CA ILE A 169 -3.44 -6.70 4.36
C ILE A 169 -4.06 -6.13 5.65
N GLY A 170 -4.94 -5.15 5.54
CA GLY A 170 -5.56 -4.51 6.69
C GLY A 170 -4.79 -3.30 7.18
N GLY A 171 -4.52 -3.22 8.47
CA GLY A 171 -4.10 -1.97 9.08
C GLY A 171 -2.98 -2.05 10.10
N TYR A 172 -2.14 -1.02 10.06
CA TYR A 172 -1.06 -0.81 11.03
C TYR A 172 -1.55 -0.73 12.48
N TRP A 173 -2.74 -0.20 12.71
CA TRP A 173 -3.30 -0.08 14.08
C TRP A 173 -3.47 -1.43 14.78
N TYR A 174 -3.63 -2.50 14.00
CA TYR A 174 -3.83 -3.86 14.50
C TYR A 174 -2.60 -4.75 14.37
N TYR A 175 -1.57 -4.25 13.68
CA TYR A 175 -0.34 -5.00 13.48
C TYR A 175 0.44 -5.16 14.79
N LYS A 176 0.75 -6.42 15.15
CA LYS A 176 1.51 -6.79 16.35
C LYS A 176 2.80 -7.53 16.03
N GLY A 177 3.21 -7.53 14.75
CA GLY A 177 4.41 -8.21 14.31
C GLY A 177 5.70 -7.52 14.73
N LYS A 178 6.82 -8.18 14.47
CA LYS A 178 8.16 -7.73 14.89
C LYS A 178 8.80 -6.65 14.02
N ASN A 179 8.18 -6.36 12.87
CA ASN A 179 8.70 -5.37 11.91
C ASN A 179 8.08 -3.98 12.09
N LYS A 180 7.45 -3.73 13.24
CA LYS A 180 6.90 -2.43 13.60
C LYS A 180 8.00 -1.39 13.74
N VAL A 181 7.84 -0.26 13.04
CA VAL A 181 8.66 0.94 13.19
C VAL A 181 7.79 2.05 13.72
N GLU A 182 8.14 2.60 14.87
CA GLU A 182 7.44 3.76 15.43
C GLU A 182 8.07 5.05 14.91
N ILE A 183 7.23 6.02 14.54
CA ILE A 183 7.66 7.35 14.12
C ILE A 183 7.42 8.30 15.28
N LYS A 184 8.51 8.83 15.82
CA LYS A 184 8.46 9.87 16.84
C LYS A 184 8.18 11.22 16.17
N ASN A 185 7.42 12.07 16.85
CA ASN A 185 7.14 13.44 16.43
C ASN A 185 6.32 13.59 15.12
N GLY A 186 5.77 12.52 14.56
CA GLY A 186 4.93 12.58 13.34
C GLY A 186 3.77 13.56 13.47
N LYS A 187 3.14 13.64 14.63
CA LYS A 187 2.02 14.55 14.94
C LYS A 187 2.32 16.04 14.68
N TYR A 188 3.59 16.46 14.68
CA TYR A 188 4.00 17.85 14.50
C TYR A 188 4.68 18.11 13.14
N ASN A 189 4.35 17.32 12.11
CA ASN A 189 4.99 17.38 10.79
C ASN A 189 6.49 17.04 10.80
N SER A 190 6.98 16.40 11.83
CA SER A 190 8.38 15.98 11.96
C SER A 190 8.46 14.46 11.86
N TYR A 191 8.92 13.95 10.72
CA TYR A 191 8.99 12.53 10.42
C TYR A 191 10.43 12.07 10.30
N ASP A 192 10.70 10.84 10.75
CA ASP A 192 11.98 10.16 10.55
C ASP A 192 12.09 9.68 9.09
N PHE A 193 12.18 10.61 8.12
CA PHE A 193 12.23 10.27 6.69
C PHE A 193 13.36 9.32 6.31
N TRP A 194 14.40 9.24 7.09
CA TRP A 194 15.46 8.25 6.90
C TRP A 194 15.05 6.80 7.23
N LYS A 195 13.89 6.61 7.87
CA LYS A 195 13.33 5.30 8.20
C LYS A 195 12.24 4.86 7.25
N LEU A 196 11.61 5.78 6.55
CA LEU A 196 10.51 5.49 5.63
C LEU A 196 10.73 6.17 4.28
N ASN A 197 10.32 5.49 3.21
CA ASN A 197 10.20 6.11 1.90
C ASN A 197 8.77 6.66 1.77
N TYR A 198 8.67 7.95 1.54
CA TYR A 198 7.41 8.65 1.30
C TYR A 198 7.35 9.13 -0.13
N HIS A 199 6.25 8.81 -0.80
CA HIS A 199 6.01 9.20 -2.19
C HIS A 199 4.99 10.33 -2.24
N ASN A 200 5.43 11.48 -2.73
CA ASN A 200 4.56 12.58 -3.10
C ASN A 200 4.39 12.60 -4.62
N ILE A 201 3.24 13.10 -5.08
CA ILE A 201 2.98 13.30 -6.51
C ILE A 201 3.13 14.79 -6.80
N ASP A 202 4.04 15.10 -7.71
CA ASP A 202 4.26 16.48 -8.16
C ASP A 202 3.22 16.85 -9.24
N PHE A 203 2.04 17.23 -8.78
CA PHE A 203 0.93 17.60 -9.64
C PHE A 203 1.18 18.81 -10.51
N ASP A 204 2.14 19.68 -10.15
CA ASP A 204 2.42 20.92 -10.90
C ASP A 204 3.19 20.63 -12.20
N ASN A 205 3.79 19.44 -12.30
CA ASN A 205 4.45 18.95 -13.52
C ASN A 205 3.57 18.00 -14.35
N LEU A 206 2.30 17.79 -14.00
CA LEU A 206 1.36 16.98 -14.77
C LEU A 206 0.46 17.85 -15.65
N HIS A 207 0.00 17.31 -16.80
CA HIS A 207 -0.86 17.98 -17.75
C HIS A 207 -2.31 17.56 -17.57
N GLU A 208 -3.19 18.48 -17.21
CA GLU A 208 -4.63 18.22 -17.09
C GLU A 208 -5.24 17.69 -18.40
N VAL A 209 -6.27 16.83 -18.25
CA VAL A 209 -7.02 16.25 -19.39
C VAL A 209 -8.09 17.20 -19.89
#